data_c347cecd2bd28fc0dcd8b90ad3eee00a
#
_entry.id   c347cecd2bd28fc0dcd8b90ad3eee00a
#
_cell.length_a   1.000
_cell.length_b   1.000
_cell.length_c   1.000
_cell.angle_alpha   90.00
_cell.angle_beta   90.00
_cell.angle_gamma   90.00
#
_symmetry.space_group_name_H-M   'P 1'
#
loop_
_entity.id
_entity.type
_entity.pdbx_description
1 polymer ?
#
loop_
_entity_poly.entity_id
_entity_poly.type
_entity_poly.pdbx_seq_one_letter_code
_entity_poly.pdbx_strand_id
1 'polypeptide(L)'
;SLDRARLQHLTRRDALDSVLRGIDAAIAAFDTVKINTVVMRDFNDDELVDLIEYGKGLGAEIRFIEYMDVGGATNWSQNQVVDRREILTQLEQHYGPIATDGVQGAAPAARFRLQDGTRFGIIASVSQPFCGACDRSRLTADGLWYLCLYAGQGHDLRTQLRAGVDRQTLVDYIRSTWEERSDRGAEVRLETPARGALFQIDDLREDPHREMHTRGG
;
A
#
# COMPACT_ATOMS: atom_id res chain seq x y z
N SER A 1 2.86 6.05 -12.37
CA SER A 1 3.24 6.13 -13.79
C SER A 1 3.88 7.48 -14.08
N LEU A 2 4.92 7.49 -14.91
CA LEU A 2 5.55 8.69 -15.47
C LEU A 2 4.88 9.11 -16.79
N ASP A 3 3.99 8.28 -17.33
CA ASP A 3 3.16 8.62 -18.47
C ASP A 3 1.93 9.42 -18.03
N ARG A 4 1.77 10.63 -18.63
CA ARG A 4 0.69 11.57 -18.30
C ARG A 4 -0.70 10.98 -18.58
N ALA A 5 -0.86 10.31 -19.71
CA ALA A 5 -2.16 9.78 -20.12
C ALA A 5 -2.58 8.61 -19.21
N ARG A 6 -1.65 7.73 -18.85
CA ARG A 6 -1.88 6.65 -17.89
C ARG A 6 -2.23 7.19 -16.50
N LEU A 7 -1.44 8.15 -15.97
CA LEU A 7 -1.73 8.75 -14.67
C LEU A 7 -3.10 9.43 -14.66
N GLN A 8 -3.43 10.21 -15.69
CA GLN A 8 -4.74 10.86 -15.83
C GLN A 8 -5.88 9.84 -15.95
N HIS A 9 -5.68 8.76 -16.69
CA HIS A 9 -6.68 7.69 -16.81
C HIS A 9 -6.99 7.07 -15.44
N LEU A 10 -5.96 6.74 -14.64
CA LEU A 10 -6.11 6.11 -13.34
C LEU A 10 -6.68 7.08 -12.30
N THR A 11 -6.14 8.30 -12.22
CA THR A 11 -6.48 9.26 -11.15
C THR A 11 -7.67 10.15 -11.49
N ARG A 12 -8.13 10.13 -12.75
CA ARG A 12 -9.15 11.04 -13.32
C ARG A 12 -8.76 12.53 -13.24
N ARG A 13 -7.47 12.81 -13.09
CA ARG A 13 -6.91 14.17 -12.97
C ARG A 13 -5.64 14.30 -13.79
N ASP A 14 -5.50 15.37 -14.54
CA ASP A 14 -4.23 15.74 -15.16
C ASP A 14 -3.34 16.41 -14.11
N ALA A 15 -2.61 15.60 -13.37
CA ALA A 15 -1.85 16.04 -12.20
C ALA A 15 -0.36 15.68 -12.25
N LEU A 16 0.17 15.12 -13.34
CA LEU A 16 1.56 14.63 -13.39
C LEU A 16 2.57 15.72 -12.98
N ASP A 17 2.50 16.91 -13.60
CA ASP A 17 3.45 17.98 -13.31
C ASP A 17 3.39 18.43 -11.84
N SER A 18 2.19 18.43 -11.23
CA SER A 18 2.07 18.81 -9.82
C SER A 18 2.60 17.73 -8.90
N VAL A 19 2.47 16.45 -9.26
CA VAL A 19 3.05 15.30 -8.54
C VAL A 19 4.57 15.37 -8.61
N LEU A 20 5.15 15.58 -9.80
CA LEU A 20 6.60 15.67 -9.98
C LEU A 20 7.20 16.85 -9.18
N ARG A 21 6.59 18.04 -9.26
CA ARG A 21 7.00 19.19 -8.41
C ARG A 21 6.87 18.89 -6.91
N GLY A 22 5.86 18.13 -6.50
CA GLY A 22 5.70 17.68 -5.12
C GLY A 22 6.83 16.74 -4.68
N ILE A 23 7.27 15.85 -5.55
CA ILE A 23 8.42 14.97 -5.32
C ILE A 23 9.70 15.80 -5.19
N ASP A 24 9.95 16.74 -6.09
CA ASP A 24 11.12 17.64 -6.02
C ASP A 24 11.15 18.44 -4.71
N ALA A 25 10.00 18.96 -4.29
CA ALA A 25 9.88 19.66 -3.01
C ALA A 25 10.15 18.75 -1.81
N ALA A 26 9.69 17.49 -1.87
CA ALA A 26 9.95 16.50 -0.82
C ALA A 26 11.44 16.13 -0.75
N ILE A 27 12.10 15.94 -1.88
CA ILE A 27 13.55 15.68 -1.94
C ILE A 27 14.34 16.84 -1.33
N ALA A 28 13.92 18.09 -1.59
CA ALA A 28 14.58 19.27 -1.02
C ALA A 28 14.34 19.42 0.50
N ALA A 29 13.28 18.85 1.04
CA ALA A 29 12.86 19.04 2.44
C ALA A 29 13.20 17.88 3.38
N PHE A 30 13.41 16.67 2.86
CA PHE A 30 13.58 15.45 3.66
C PHE A 30 14.85 14.68 3.27
N ASP A 31 15.54 14.13 4.25
CA ASP A 31 16.75 13.31 4.03
C ASP A 31 16.47 12.00 3.27
N THR A 32 15.26 11.47 3.39
CA THR A 32 14.86 10.24 2.71
C THR A 32 13.45 10.36 2.16
N VAL A 33 13.29 10.09 0.86
CA VAL A 33 12.00 10.07 0.18
C VAL A 33 11.76 8.68 -0.40
N LYS A 34 10.53 8.21 -0.28
CA LYS A 34 10.05 6.93 -0.81
C LYS A 34 8.88 7.19 -1.74
N ILE A 35 8.99 6.69 -2.96
CA ILE A 35 7.94 6.84 -3.97
C ILE A 35 7.25 5.51 -4.15
N ASN A 36 5.98 5.43 -3.73
CA ASN A 36 5.17 4.23 -3.87
C ASN A 36 4.45 4.22 -5.22
N THR A 37 4.59 3.12 -5.95
CA THR A 37 3.93 2.91 -7.24
C THR A 37 3.18 1.60 -7.23
N VAL A 38 1.86 1.63 -7.42
CA VAL A 38 1.06 0.43 -7.68
C VAL A 38 1.35 -0.05 -9.10
N VAL A 39 1.71 -1.33 -9.24
CA VAL A 39 1.98 -1.96 -10.54
C VAL A 39 0.76 -2.76 -10.97
N MET A 40 0.31 -2.51 -12.20
CA MET A 40 -0.84 -3.20 -12.80
C MET A 40 -0.43 -3.72 -14.17
N ARG A 41 -0.76 -4.99 -14.44
CA ARG A 41 -0.49 -5.64 -15.72
C ARG A 41 -1.18 -4.92 -16.87
N ASP A 42 -0.49 -4.82 -18.01
CA ASP A 42 -0.94 -4.14 -19.23
C ASP A 42 -1.30 -2.66 -19.04
N PHE A 43 -0.84 -2.07 -17.92
CA PHE A 43 -1.09 -0.67 -17.63
C PHE A 43 0.19 0.14 -17.40
N ASN A 44 1.05 -0.29 -16.48
CA ASN A 44 2.32 0.39 -16.16
C ASN A 44 3.43 -0.60 -15.75
N ASP A 45 3.24 -1.88 -15.98
CA ASP A 45 4.23 -2.91 -15.73
C ASP A 45 5.45 -2.84 -16.66
N ASP A 46 5.34 -2.10 -17.74
CA ASP A 46 6.44 -1.75 -18.65
C ASP A 46 7.30 -0.56 -18.16
N GLU A 47 6.85 0.18 -17.13
CA GLU A 47 7.56 1.37 -16.61
C GLU A 47 8.52 1.07 -15.43
N LEU A 48 8.73 -0.20 -15.06
CA LEU A 48 9.50 -0.55 -13.85
C LEU A 48 10.93 0.00 -13.88
N VAL A 49 11.61 -0.12 -15.03
CA VAL A 49 12.97 0.38 -15.22
C VAL A 49 12.99 1.91 -15.18
N ASP A 50 12.08 2.57 -15.90
CA ASP A 50 12.01 4.04 -15.95
C ASP A 50 11.74 4.65 -14.57
N LEU A 51 10.89 4.00 -13.78
CA LEU A 51 10.63 4.39 -12.40
C LEU A 51 11.86 4.24 -11.50
N ILE A 52 12.62 3.15 -11.64
CA ILE A 52 13.88 2.96 -10.89
C ILE A 52 14.88 4.05 -11.27
N GLU A 53 15.08 4.31 -12.57
CA GLU A 53 16.02 5.33 -13.05
C GLU A 53 15.59 6.74 -12.61
N TYR A 54 14.29 7.03 -12.62
CA TYR A 54 13.76 8.29 -12.10
C TYR A 54 14.07 8.44 -10.60
N GLY A 55 13.78 7.43 -9.78
CA GLY A 55 14.08 7.46 -8.35
C GLY A 55 15.58 7.59 -8.07
N LYS A 56 16.40 6.86 -8.82
CA LYS A 56 17.87 6.92 -8.75
C LYS A 56 18.40 8.33 -9.04
N GLY A 57 17.88 8.98 -10.08
CA GLY A 57 18.24 10.36 -10.43
C GLY A 57 17.93 11.38 -9.34
N LEU A 58 16.94 11.09 -8.49
CA LEU A 58 16.50 11.95 -7.38
C LEU A 58 17.07 11.53 -6.02
N GLY A 59 17.74 10.37 -5.90
CA GLY A 59 18.11 9.79 -4.61
C GLY A 59 16.92 9.28 -3.79
N ALA A 60 15.79 8.97 -4.43
CA ALA A 60 14.59 8.42 -3.80
C ALA A 60 14.51 6.89 -3.91
N GLU A 61 13.98 6.23 -2.87
CA GLU A 61 13.69 4.78 -2.90
C GLU A 61 12.35 4.53 -3.59
N ILE A 62 12.37 3.86 -4.74
CA ILE A 62 11.14 3.40 -5.40
C ILE A 62 10.60 2.16 -4.68
N ARG A 63 9.28 2.11 -4.49
CA ARG A 63 8.57 0.96 -3.92
C ARG A 63 7.43 0.55 -4.84
N PHE A 64 7.54 -0.63 -5.40
CA PHE A 64 6.48 -1.26 -6.17
C PHE A 64 5.47 -1.93 -5.23
N ILE A 65 4.19 -1.72 -5.48
CA ILE A 65 3.10 -2.30 -4.71
C ILE A 65 2.27 -3.17 -5.65
N GLU A 66 2.05 -4.41 -5.28
CA GLU A 66 1.10 -5.26 -6.00
C GLU A 66 -0.30 -4.68 -5.94
N TYR A 67 -1.03 -4.71 -7.07
CA TYR A 67 -2.38 -4.19 -7.14
C TYR A 67 -3.34 -4.97 -6.25
N MET A 68 -3.92 -4.30 -5.26
CA MET A 68 -4.74 -4.91 -4.22
C MET A 68 -6.23 -4.76 -4.51
N ASP A 69 -7.02 -5.71 -4.05
CA ASP A 69 -8.48 -5.79 -4.18
C ASP A 69 -9.27 -4.98 -3.13
N VAL A 70 -8.67 -3.92 -2.56
CA VAL A 70 -9.21 -3.15 -1.44
C VAL A 70 -9.82 -1.82 -1.85
N GLY A 71 -10.70 -1.28 -1.00
CA GLY A 71 -11.34 0.02 -1.19
C GLY A 71 -12.10 0.08 -2.52
N GLY A 72 -11.93 1.19 -3.25
CA GLY A 72 -12.59 1.45 -4.54
C GLY A 72 -12.13 0.60 -5.73
N ALA A 73 -11.32 -0.44 -5.54
CA ALA A 73 -10.87 -1.34 -6.61
C ALA A 73 -11.97 -2.33 -7.04
N THR A 74 -13.14 -1.80 -7.40
CA THR A 74 -14.35 -2.61 -7.72
C THR A 74 -14.23 -3.47 -8.99
N ASN A 75 -13.32 -3.10 -9.89
CA ASN A 75 -13.03 -3.86 -11.12
C ASN A 75 -11.75 -4.70 -11.00
N TRP A 76 -11.25 -4.90 -9.80
CA TRP A 76 -10.04 -5.67 -9.58
C TRP A 76 -10.20 -7.12 -10.05
N SER A 77 -9.17 -7.66 -10.69
CA SER A 77 -9.07 -9.08 -10.99
C SER A 77 -7.63 -9.56 -10.76
N GLN A 78 -7.50 -10.84 -10.43
CA GLN A 78 -6.21 -11.50 -10.21
C GLN A 78 -5.26 -11.37 -11.42
N ASN A 79 -5.81 -11.35 -12.63
CA ASN A 79 -5.03 -11.24 -13.86
C ASN A 79 -4.31 -9.89 -14.01
N GLN A 80 -4.76 -8.87 -13.30
CA GLN A 80 -4.14 -7.53 -13.32
C GLN A 80 -2.96 -7.42 -12.33
N VAL A 81 -2.76 -8.43 -11.49
CA VAL A 81 -1.67 -8.41 -10.52
C VAL A 81 -0.37 -8.80 -11.22
N VAL A 82 0.66 -7.98 -11.03
CA VAL A 82 2.06 -8.31 -11.33
C VAL A 82 2.71 -8.65 -10.01
N ASP A 83 3.02 -9.91 -9.80
CA ASP A 83 3.53 -10.40 -8.52
C ASP A 83 5.00 -10.03 -8.32
N ARG A 84 5.47 -10.15 -7.08
CA ARG A 84 6.86 -9.84 -6.68
C ARG A 84 7.88 -10.59 -7.56
N ARG A 85 7.63 -11.84 -7.91
CA ARG A 85 8.54 -12.65 -8.71
C ARG A 85 8.62 -12.11 -10.13
N GLU A 86 7.49 -11.74 -10.71
CA GLU A 86 7.43 -11.14 -12.05
C GLU A 86 8.15 -9.79 -12.09
N ILE A 87 7.92 -8.91 -11.08
CA ILE A 87 8.63 -7.64 -10.95
C ILE A 87 10.14 -7.86 -10.90
N LEU A 88 10.62 -8.79 -10.06
CA LEU A 88 12.03 -9.10 -9.97
C LEU A 88 12.59 -9.67 -11.29
N THR A 89 11.87 -10.58 -11.93
CA THR A 89 12.30 -11.17 -13.22
C THR A 89 12.47 -10.10 -14.30
N GLN A 90 11.52 -9.14 -14.40
CA GLN A 90 11.62 -8.05 -15.38
C GLN A 90 12.82 -7.12 -15.08
N LEU A 91 13.03 -6.77 -13.81
CA LEU A 91 14.15 -5.93 -13.41
C LEU A 91 15.49 -6.66 -13.59
N GLU A 92 15.57 -7.96 -13.32
CA GLU A 92 16.79 -8.76 -13.52
C GLU A 92 17.19 -8.89 -14.99
N GLN A 93 16.22 -8.89 -15.91
CA GLN A 93 16.50 -8.85 -17.35
C GLN A 93 17.25 -7.61 -17.78
N HIS A 94 17.04 -6.48 -17.09
CA HIS A 94 17.67 -5.21 -17.40
C HIS A 94 18.96 -4.97 -16.60
N TYR A 95 18.91 -5.22 -15.27
CA TYR A 95 20.00 -4.87 -14.34
C TYR A 95 20.94 -6.04 -14.00
N GLY A 96 20.63 -7.25 -14.45
CA GLY A 96 21.31 -8.46 -13.98
C GLY A 96 20.87 -8.89 -12.57
N PRO A 97 21.65 -9.73 -11.89
CA PRO A 97 21.26 -10.29 -10.59
C PRO A 97 20.96 -9.24 -9.54
N ILE A 98 19.83 -9.41 -8.83
CA ILE A 98 19.33 -8.52 -7.77
C ILE A 98 19.51 -9.19 -6.41
N ALA A 99 20.14 -8.49 -5.47
CA ALA A 99 20.35 -8.99 -4.11
C ALA A 99 19.22 -8.56 -3.16
N THR A 100 18.85 -9.43 -2.22
CA THR A 100 17.98 -9.03 -1.10
C THR A 100 18.75 -8.12 -0.15
N ASP A 101 18.14 -7.01 0.30
CA ASP A 101 18.76 -6.03 1.19
C ASP A 101 18.14 -6.10 2.61
N GLY A 102 18.62 -7.04 3.40
CA GLY A 102 18.21 -7.25 4.78
C GLY A 102 16.98 -8.14 4.98
N VAL A 103 16.52 -8.20 6.23
CA VAL A 103 15.31 -8.95 6.63
C VAL A 103 14.12 -8.00 6.70
N GLN A 104 12.98 -8.42 6.17
CA GLN A 104 11.79 -7.57 6.06
C GLN A 104 11.20 -7.16 7.43
N GLY A 105 11.13 -8.03 8.42
CA GLY A 105 10.48 -7.77 9.71
C GLY A 105 9.04 -7.28 9.56
N ALA A 106 8.65 -6.26 10.35
CA ALA A 106 7.33 -5.60 10.26
C ALA A 106 7.20 -4.61 9.09
N ALA A 107 8.30 -4.29 8.40
CA ALA A 107 8.27 -3.36 7.27
C ALA A 107 7.41 -3.92 6.12
N PRO A 108 6.53 -3.08 5.50
CA PRO A 108 5.67 -3.56 4.41
C PRO A 108 6.45 -3.95 3.15
N ALA A 109 7.59 -3.29 2.89
CA ALA A 109 8.40 -3.54 1.73
C ALA A 109 9.57 -4.49 2.03
N ALA A 110 9.68 -5.58 1.27
CA ALA A 110 10.93 -6.29 1.11
C ALA A 110 11.89 -5.41 0.31
N ARG A 111 13.14 -5.26 0.77
CA ARG A 111 14.15 -4.42 0.13
C ARG A 111 15.08 -5.23 -0.73
N PHE A 112 15.49 -4.61 -1.83
CA PHE A 112 16.40 -5.16 -2.83
C PHE A 112 17.46 -4.15 -3.19
N ARG A 113 18.58 -4.66 -3.72
CA ARG A 113 19.71 -3.85 -4.14
C ARG A 113 20.21 -4.30 -5.51
N LEU A 114 20.35 -3.35 -6.42
CA LEU A 114 20.98 -3.51 -7.71
C LEU A 114 22.51 -3.58 -7.55
N GLN A 115 23.23 -3.99 -8.61
CA GLN A 115 24.69 -4.11 -8.60
C GLN A 115 25.41 -2.79 -8.38
N ASP A 116 24.82 -1.67 -8.79
CA ASP A 116 25.35 -0.32 -8.59
C ASP A 116 25.06 0.25 -7.19
N GLY A 117 24.43 -0.53 -6.31
CA GLY A 117 24.07 -0.14 -4.95
C GLY A 117 22.71 0.53 -4.82
N THR A 118 21.98 0.80 -5.91
CA THR A 118 20.62 1.36 -5.88
C THR A 118 19.66 0.46 -5.11
N ARG A 119 18.90 1.06 -4.19
CA ARG A 119 17.90 0.35 -3.37
C ARG A 119 16.50 0.61 -3.88
N PHE A 120 15.68 -0.43 -3.84
CA PHE A 120 14.25 -0.33 -4.10
C PHE A 120 13.48 -1.32 -3.20
N GLY A 121 12.16 -1.20 -3.16
CA GLY A 121 11.31 -2.07 -2.36
C GLY A 121 10.18 -2.71 -3.17
N ILE A 122 9.67 -3.85 -2.69
CA ILE A 122 8.44 -4.47 -3.21
C ILE A 122 7.52 -4.76 -2.03
N ILE A 123 6.27 -4.32 -2.13
CA ILE A 123 5.21 -4.56 -1.15
C ILE A 123 4.28 -5.63 -1.75
N ALA A 124 4.59 -6.89 -1.43
CA ALA A 124 3.90 -8.06 -1.96
C ALA A 124 2.65 -8.41 -1.13
N SER A 125 1.68 -7.49 -1.09
CA SER A 125 0.47 -7.62 -0.27
C SER A 125 -0.51 -8.68 -0.79
N VAL A 126 -0.39 -9.09 -2.04
CA VAL A 126 -1.29 -10.06 -2.70
C VAL A 126 -0.65 -11.43 -2.79
N SER A 127 0.61 -11.53 -3.26
CA SER A 127 1.28 -12.81 -3.50
C SER A 127 2.00 -13.35 -2.27
N GLN A 128 2.51 -12.48 -1.38
CA GLN A 128 3.25 -12.85 -0.17
C GLN A 128 2.84 -11.93 1.00
N PRO A 129 1.60 -12.04 1.50
CA PRO A 129 1.13 -11.20 2.59
C PRO A 129 1.97 -11.41 3.86
N PHE A 130 2.13 -10.34 4.63
CA PHE A 130 2.98 -10.30 5.84
C PHE A 130 2.14 -10.01 7.10
N CYS A 131 0.94 -10.59 7.20
CA CYS A 131 0.00 -10.34 8.29
C CYS A 131 0.57 -10.69 9.66
N GLY A 132 1.36 -11.75 9.77
CA GLY A 132 1.92 -12.22 11.05
C GLY A 132 2.89 -11.23 11.72
N ALA A 133 3.52 -10.32 10.96
CA ALA A 133 4.41 -9.29 11.46
C ALA A 133 3.81 -7.86 11.36
N CYS A 134 2.52 -7.75 11.02
CA CYS A 134 1.90 -6.45 10.77
C CYS A 134 1.63 -5.68 12.07
N ASP A 135 2.26 -4.51 12.20
CA ASP A 135 2.16 -3.58 13.33
C ASP A 135 1.34 -2.32 13.01
N ARG A 136 0.55 -2.35 11.92
CA ARG A 136 -0.18 -1.18 11.41
C ARG A 136 -1.64 -1.19 11.82
N SER A 137 -2.17 0.00 12.06
CA SER A 137 -3.59 0.28 12.20
C SER A 137 -3.94 1.59 11.48
N ARG A 138 -5.21 1.91 11.37
CA ARG A 138 -5.71 3.12 10.75
C ARG A 138 -6.78 3.76 11.61
N LEU A 139 -6.69 5.08 11.78
CA LEU A 139 -7.70 5.88 12.44
C LEU A 139 -8.33 6.80 11.41
N THR A 140 -9.65 6.73 11.25
CA THR A 140 -10.40 7.63 10.36
C THR A 140 -10.56 9.01 11.00
N ALA A 141 -10.83 10.02 10.19
CA ALA A 141 -11.04 11.39 10.66
C ALA A 141 -12.23 11.53 11.64
N ASP A 142 -13.21 10.64 11.56
CA ASP A 142 -14.37 10.57 12.42
C ASP A 142 -14.23 9.61 13.62
N GLY A 143 -13.02 9.04 13.81
CA GLY A 143 -12.64 8.33 15.03
C GLY A 143 -12.90 6.83 15.05
N LEU A 144 -13.05 6.18 13.90
CA LEU A 144 -13.06 4.72 13.79
C LEU A 144 -11.64 4.17 13.65
N TRP A 145 -11.27 3.24 14.50
CA TRP A 145 -9.95 2.60 14.52
C TRP A 145 -9.99 1.20 13.93
N TYR A 146 -9.34 1.04 12.77
CA TYR A 146 -9.24 -0.21 12.03
C TYR A 146 -7.88 -0.87 12.29
N LEU A 147 -7.88 -2.11 12.75
CA LEU A 147 -6.64 -2.88 12.99
C LEU A 147 -6.11 -3.52 11.71
N CYS A 148 -6.97 -3.79 10.73
CA CYS A 148 -6.60 -4.39 9.45
C CYS A 148 -7.16 -3.59 8.28
N LEU A 149 -6.42 -3.52 7.17
CA LEU A 149 -6.90 -2.92 5.93
C LEU A 149 -8.15 -3.61 5.38
N TYR A 150 -8.23 -4.92 5.57
CA TYR A 150 -9.35 -5.76 5.12
C TYR A 150 -10.52 -5.82 6.11
N ALA A 151 -10.41 -5.18 7.29
CA ALA A 151 -11.48 -5.20 8.28
C ALA A 151 -12.76 -4.53 7.74
N GLY A 152 -13.90 -5.18 7.92
CA GLY A 152 -15.21 -4.63 7.54
C GLY A 152 -15.71 -3.57 8.54
N GLN A 153 -15.24 -3.62 9.80
CA GLN A 153 -15.68 -2.74 10.89
C GLN A 153 -14.49 -2.19 11.65
N GLY A 154 -14.63 -0.97 12.19
CA GLY A 154 -13.65 -0.31 13.03
C GLY A 154 -14.16 -0.19 14.48
N HIS A 155 -13.23 0.01 15.42
CA HIS A 155 -13.50 0.28 16.82
C HIS A 155 -13.81 1.78 17.00
N ASP A 156 -14.95 2.13 17.56
CA ASP A 156 -15.37 3.53 17.76
C ASP A 156 -14.66 4.15 18.97
N LEU A 157 -13.55 4.85 18.72
CA LEU A 157 -12.85 5.63 19.74
C LEU A 157 -13.52 6.99 20.00
N ARG A 158 -14.21 7.55 19.00
CA ARG A 158 -14.88 8.86 19.15
C ARG A 158 -15.96 8.82 20.21
N THR A 159 -16.83 7.82 20.16
CA THR A 159 -17.93 7.72 21.14
C THR A 159 -17.39 7.61 22.55
N GLN A 160 -16.33 6.84 22.80
CA GLN A 160 -15.70 6.74 24.12
C GLN A 160 -15.11 8.09 24.59
N LEU A 161 -14.38 8.77 23.73
CA LEU A 161 -13.83 10.09 24.02
C LEU A 161 -14.94 11.13 24.31
N ARG A 162 -16.03 11.12 23.56
CA ARG A 162 -17.16 12.04 23.72
C ARG A 162 -18.00 11.72 24.96
N ALA A 163 -18.04 10.47 25.40
CA ALA A 163 -18.67 10.06 26.65
C ALA A 163 -17.86 10.50 27.90
N GLY A 164 -16.65 11.02 27.69
CA GLY A 164 -15.81 11.52 28.79
C GLY A 164 -15.14 10.40 29.59
N VAL A 165 -14.92 9.23 28.99
CA VAL A 165 -14.12 8.18 29.66
C VAL A 165 -12.73 8.72 30.01
N ASP A 166 -12.21 8.34 31.16
CA ASP A 166 -10.90 8.79 31.61
C ASP A 166 -9.78 8.20 30.71
N ARG A 167 -8.62 8.86 30.78
CA ARG A 167 -7.47 8.50 29.95
C ARG A 167 -7.02 7.04 30.17
N GLN A 168 -7.07 6.54 31.41
CA GLN A 168 -6.61 5.18 31.71
C GLN A 168 -7.54 4.14 31.11
N THR A 169 -8.83 4.32 31.23
CA THR A 169 -9.86 3.47 30.61
C THR A 169 -9.66 3.38 29.08
N LEU A 170 -9.39 4.51 28.40
CA LEU A 170 -9.14 4.51 26.98
C LEU A 170 -7.82 3.81 26.62
N VAL A 171 -6.76 4.01 27.39
CA VAL A 171 -5.48 3.33 27.20
C VAL A 171 -5.63 1.81 27.34
N ASP A 172 -6.35 1.36 28.36
CA ASP A 172 -6.57 -0.05 28.61
C ASP A 172 -7.42 -0.70 27.52
N TYR A 173 -8.44 0.01 27.02
CA TYR A 173 -9.23 -0.42 25.87
C TYR A 173 -8.36 -0.57 24.62
N ILE A 174 -7.54 0.43 24.26
CA ILE A 174 -6.66 0.37 23.10
C ILE A 174 -5.65 -0.77 23.23
N ARG A 175 -5.07 -0.96 24.44
CA ARG A 175 -4.09 -2.00 24.69
C ARG A 175 -4.73 -3.39 24.57
N SER A 176 -5.82 -3.66 25.25
CA SER A 176 -6.51 -4.97 25.19
C SER A 176 -6.96 -5.29 23.76
N THR A 177 -7.55 -4.33 23.06
CA THR A 177 -7.96 -4.49 21.66
C THR A 177 -6.77 -4.83 20.76
N TRP A 178 -5.60 -4.20 20.98
CA TRP A 178 -4.38 -4.47 20.23
C TRP A 178 -3.77 -5.84 20.56
N GLU A 179 -3.74 -6.21 21.81
CA GLU A 179 -3.18 -7.50 22.29
C GLU A 179 -4.02 -8.69 21.82
N GLU A 180 -5.35 -8.52 21.72
CA GLU A 180 -6.28 -9.53 21.23
C GLU A 180 -6.33 -9.63 19.70
N ARG A 181 -5.59 -8.76 19.01
CA ARG A 181 -5.60 -8.69 17.54
C ARG A 181 -5.17 -10.00 16.89
N SER A 182 -6.03 -10.53 16.03
CA SER A 182 -5.81 -11.75 15.24
C SER A 182 -6.02 -11.55 13.74
N ASP A 183 -6.13 -10.31 13.28
CA ASP A 183 -6.42 -9.98 11.88
C ASP A 183 -5.35 -10.50 10.93
N ARG A 184 -5.76 -11.32 9.96
CA ARG A 184 -4.93 -11.83 8.87
C ARG A 184 -5.61 -11.65 7.52
N GLY A 185 -6.24 -10.50 7.31
CA GLY A 185 -7.14 -10.27 6.18
C GLY A 185 -6.52 -10.53 4.81
N ALA A 186 -5.26 -10.14 4.57
CA ALA A 186 -4.59 -10.41 3.29
C ALA A 186 -4.32 -11.91 3.07
N GLU A 187 -3.95 -12.66 4.11
CA GLU A 187 -3.75 -14.10 4.04
C GLU A 187 -5.06 -14.84 3.82
N VAL A 188 -6.12 -14.47 4.53
CA VAL A 188 -7.48 -15.03 4.31
C VAL A 188 -7.94 -14.78 2.86
N ARG A 189 -7.65 -13.60 2.32
CA ARG A 189 -7.96 -13.27 0.91
C ARG A 189 -7.15 -14.11 -0.09
N LEU A 190 -5.94 -14.52 0.27
CA LEU A 190 -5.13 -15.40 -0.57
C LEU A 190 -5.77 -16.79 -0.74
N GLU A 191 -6.43 -17.28 0.29
CA GLU A 191 -7.11 -18.57 0.31
C GLU A 191 -8.53 -18.53 -0.30
N THR A 192 -9.04 -17.33 -0.64
CA THR A 192 -10.40 -17.16 -1.17
C THR A 192 -10.48 -17.66 -2.61
N PRO A 193 -11.32 -18.69 -2.91
CA PRO A 193 -11.55 -19.14 -4.29
C PRO A 193 -12.16 -18.01 -5.13
N ALA A 194 -11.77 -17.94 -6.42
CA ALA A 194 -12.28 -16.93 -7.36
C ALA A 194 -12.22 -15.50 -6.80
N ARG A 195 -11.08 -15.12 -6.19
CA ARG A 195 -10.85 -13.82 -5.58
C ARG A 195 -11.15 -12.69 -6.56
N GLY A 196 -12.09 -11.81 -6.16
CA GLY A 196 -12.46 -10.58 -6.85
C GLY A 196 -12.27 -9.36 -5.94
N ALA A 197 -12.85 -8.22 -6.28
CA ALA A 197 -12.84 -7.04 -5.42
C ALA A 197 -13.37 -7.35 -4.02
N LEU A 198 -12.78 -6.74 -2.98
CA LEU A 198 -13.20 -6.93 -1.59
C LEU A 198 -14.60 -6.39 -1.35
N PHE A 199 -14.90 -5.24 -1.91
CA PHE A 199 -16.20 -4.57 -1.80
C PHE A 199 -16.77 -4.30 -3.20
N GLN A 200 -18.08 -4.47 -3.33
CA GLN A 200 -18.81 -4.08 -4.51
C GLN A 200 -19.17 -2.60 -4.45
N ILE A 201 -19.57 -2.02 -5.57
CA ILE A 201 -19.87 -0.58 -5.66
C ILE A 201 -21.01 -0.16 -4.72
N ASP A 202 -21.98 -1.03 -4.51
CA ASP A 202 -23.11 -0.76 -3.62
C ASP A 202 -22.68 -0.81 -2.14
N ASP A 203 -21.79 -1.74 -1.77
CA ASP A 203 -21.18 -1.76 -0.43
C ASP A 203 -20.45 -0.46 -0.09
N LEU A 204 -19.76 0.15 -1.07
CA LEU A 204 -19.03 1.40 -0.89
C LEU A 204 -19.97 2.60 -0.79
N ARG A 205 -21.13 2.55 -1.45
CA ARG A 205 -22.17 3.58 -1.34
C ARG A 205 -22.88 3.53 0.01
N GLU A 206 -23.12 2.32 0.53
CA GLU A 206 -23.74 2.12 1.83
C GLU A 206 -22.82 2.52 2.98
N ASP A 207 -21.53 2.20 2.87
CA ASP A 207 -20.54 2.50 3.90
C ASP A 207 -19.26 3.10 3.29
N PRO A 208 -19.16 4.45 3.24
CA PRO A 208 -17.98 5.12 2.72
C PRO A 208 -16.68 4.82 3.47
N HIS A 209 -16.73 4.29 4.71
CA HIS A 209 -15.53 3.86 5.44
C HIS A 209 -14.83 2.65 4.81
N ARG A 210 -15.46 1.97 3.86
CA ARG A 210 -14.85 0.90 3.08
C ARG A 210 -13.91 1.41 1.99
N GLU A 211 -13.95 2.71 1.68
CA GLU A 211 -13.04 3.36 0.74
C GLU A 211 -11.65 3.60 1.36
N MET A 212 -10.59 3.48 0.55
CA MET A 212 -9.21 3.68 1.02
C MET A 212 -8.96 5.09 1.54
N HIS A 213 -9.49 6.11 0.86
CA HIS A 213 -9.25 7.52 1.22
C HIS A 213 -9.88 7.90 2.57
N THR A 214 -10.92 7.21 3.03
CA THR A 214 -11.53 7.44 4.34
C THR A 214 -10.76 6.76 5.47
N ARG A 215 -9.97 5.74 5.14
CA ARG A 215 -9.14 4.98 6.10
C ARG A 215 -7.69 5.48 6.18
N GLY A 216 -7.39 6.65 5.63
CA GLY A 216 -6.04 7.22 5.67
C GLY A 216 -5.03 6.48 4.80
N GLY A 217 -5.49 5.91 3.68
CA GLY A 217 -4.65 5.19 2.69
C GLY A 217 -4.58 5.93 1.36
#